data_31ed6119665ad19f8a558d257d5b0d55
#
_entry.id   31ed6119665ad19f8a558d257d5b0d55
#
_cell.length_a   1.000
_cell.length_b   1.000
_cell.length_c   1.000
_cell.angle_alpha   90.00
_cell.angle_beta   90.00
_cell.angle_gamma   90.00
#
_symmetry.space_group_name_H-M   'P 1'
#
loop_
_entity.id
_entity.type
_entity.pdbx_description
1 polymer ?
#
loop_
_entity_poly.entity_id
_entity_poly.type
_entity_poly.pdbx_seq_one_letter_code
_entity_poly.pdbx_strand_id
1 'polypeptide(L)'
;VPSGLTSSIAEAARLAVRELMRLSPVTDPLARRFHEAGHQLYLVGGPVRDALLGRATADLDFTTDAAPDRVLDLVTALGPTWTTGITFGTVGVQLADHRCEITTFRSDRYDAASRKPQVAFGDSVDADLSRRDFTVNAMAVALPVDAARPIVDPYGGLDDLALRRLRTPVAPEQSFDDDPLRMLRAARFAAQLGFAVDDPTLAAITAMADRLSIVSAERIRDELTKLVLSSGPRLGLAILVDSGLAELVLPEVARLRETVDEHRRHKDVYAHTLTVLEQAIALEPEGPDLVLRLSALLHDIGKPKTKAVDDNGKVSFHHHEVVGADMTRKRLTALRYPKDVVEDVTQLVALHLRFHGYAGGTWSDSAVRRYARDAGPLLERLHLLTRSDCTTRNARKAAALAAAYDSLERRIAELSEQEDLAAMRPDLDGNEVMRLLGLPPGRVIGEALDHLLELKLEHGPLPHEDAVATLREWARKRGIGG
;
A
#
# COMPACT_ATOMS: atom_id res chain seq x y z
N VAL A 1 -2.02 -27.51 29.67
CA VAL A 1 -1.84 -26.19 29.04
C VAL A 1 -0.49 -25.63 29.53
N PRO A 2 0.43 -25.19 28.66
CA PRO A 2 1.68 -24.58 29.10
C PRO A 2 1.40 -23.34 29.95
N SER A 3 2.09 -23.18 31.06
CA SER A 3 1.90 -22.08 32.03
C SER A 3 2.04 -20.68 31.38
N GLY A 4 2.79 -20.56 30.29
CA GLY A 4 2.92 -19.33 29.51
C GLY A 4 1.66 -18.93 28.73
N LEU A 5 0.87 -19.87 28.24
CA LEU A 5 -0.37 -19.60 27.50
C LEU A 5 -1.45 -19.02 28.41
N THR A 6 -1.59 -19.57 29.64
CA THR A 6 -2.55 -19.08 30.62
C THR A 6 -2.24 -17.65 31.08
N SER A 7 -0.97 -17.30 31.23
CA SER A 7 -0.53 -15.94 31.55
C SER A 7 -0.83 -14.95 30.43
N SER A 8 -0.62 -15.35 29.17
CA SER A 8 -0.91 -14.54 27.98
C SER A 8 -2.40 -14.27 27.81
N ILE A 9 -3.26 -15.29 28.03
CA ILE A 9 -4.73 -15.14 27.96
C ILE A 9 -5.23 -14.20 29.06
N ALA A 10 -4.72 -14.32 30.31
CA ALA A 10 -5.09 -13.44 31.39
C ALA A 10 -4.68 -11.98 31.16
N GLU A 11 -3.56 -11.75 30.52
CA GLU A 11 -3.12 -10.40 30.11
C GLU A 11 -4.00 -9.84 29.00
N ALA A 12 -4.29 -10.62 27.97
CA ALA A 12 -5.20 -10.24 26.88
C ALA A 12 -6.60 -9.89 27.42
N ALA A 13 -7.13 -10.67 28.37
CA ALA A 13 -8.41 -10.38 29.01
C ALA A 13 -8.41 -9.03 29.77
N ARG A 14 -7.31 -8.70 30.47
CA ARG A 14 -7.18 -7.39 31.15
C ARG A 14 -7.11 -6.23 30.14
N LEU A 15 -6.41 -6.39 29.05
CA LEU A 15 -6.35 -5.38 27.97
C LEU A 15 -7.73 -5.17 27.34
N ALA A 16 -8.45 -6.27 27.05
CA ALA A 16 -9.80 -6.21 26.51
C ALA A 16 -10.77 -5.46 27.46
N VAL A 17 -10.76 -5.79 28.76
CA VAL A 17 -11.60 -5.09 29.74
C VAL A 17 -11.30 -3.59 29.75
N ARG A 18 -10.03 -3.18 29.75
CA ARG A 18 -9.65 -1.77 29.71
C ARG A 18 -10.20 -1.07 28.46
N GLU A 19 -10.05 -1.69 27.29
CA GLU A 19 -10.53 -1.12 26.03
C GLU A 19 -12.05 -1.09 25.96
N LEU A 20 -12.74 -2.13 26.41
CA LEU A 20 -14.20 -2.16 26.53
C LEU A 20 -14.73 -1.05 27.47
N MET A 21 -14.04 -0.78 28.58
CA MET A 21 -14.37 0.34 29.46
C MET A 21 -14.16 1.69 28.78
N ARG A 22 -13.13 1.83 27.94
CA ARG A 22 -12.90 3.03 27.13
C ARG A 22 -14.01 3.24 26.10
N LEU A 23 -14.53 2.18 25.52
CA LEU A 23 -15.59 2.20 24.51
C LEU A 23 -17.01 2.31 25.12
N SER A 24 -17.17 2.11 26.43
CA SER A 24 -18.49 2.09 27.08
C SER A 24 -19.35 3.36 26.83
N PRO A 25 -18.80 4.58 26.74
CA PRO A 25 -19.60 5.76 26.38
C PRO A 25 -20.32 5.65 25.04
N VAL A 26 -19.78 4.86 24.11
CA VAL A 26 -20.34 4.61 22.78
C VAL A 26 -21.18 3.32 22.77
N THR A 27 -20.67 2.24 23.38
CA THR A 27 -21.32 0.92 23.34
C THR A 27 -22.52 0.79 24.25
N ASP A 28 -22.53 1.43 25.46
CA ASP A 28 -23.59 1.28 26.42
C ASP A 28 -24.93 1.90 25.99
N PRO A 29 -24.97 3.12 25.39
CA PRO A 29 -26.21 3.67 24.84
C PRO A 29 -26.79 2.80 23.71
N LEU A 30 -25.91 2.27 22.86
CA LEU A 30 -26.30 1.39 21.77
C LEU A 30 -26.85 0.06 22.32
N ALA A 31 -26.11 -0.59 23.22
CA ALA A 31 -26.49 -1.84 23.86
C ALA A 31 -27.84 -1.75 24.57
N ARG A 32 -28.06 -0.68 25.36
CA ARG A 32 -29.34 -0.44 26.05
C ARG A 32 -30.50 -0.38 25.08
N ARG A 33 -30.34 0.34 23.98
CA ARG A 33 -31.41 0.55 23.00
C ARG A 33 -31.81 -0.74 22.28
N PHE A 34 -30.83 -1.60 21.96
CA PHE A 34 -31.09 -2.91 21.39
C PHE A 34 -31.73 -3.84 22.40
N HIS A 35 -31.22 -3.86 23.63
CA HIS A 35 -31.77 -4.68 24.73
C HIS A 35 -33.22 -4.31 25.05
N GLU A 36 -33.53 -3.00 25.17
CA GLU A 36 -34.91 -2.51 25.41
C GLU A 36 -35.86 -2.87 24.28
N ALA A 37 -35.37 -3.02 23.08
CA ALA A 37 -36.11 -3.47 21.89
C ALA A 37 -36.23 -5.01 21.79
N GLY A 38 -35.63 -5.76 22.73
CA GLY A 38 -35.64 -7.23 22.74
C GLY A 38 -34.63 -7.88 21.79
N HIS A 39 -33.61 -7.15 21.35
CA HIS A 39 -32.59 -7.63 20.43
C HIS A 39 -31.24 -7.85 21.08
N GLN A 40 -30.50 -8.84 20.56
CA GLN A 40 -29.12 -9.10 20.93
C GLN A 40 -28.18 -8.14 20.16
N LEU A 41 -27.09 -7.72 20.81
CA LEU A 41 -26.05 -6.94 20.18
C LEU A 41 -24.68 -7.43 20.63
N TYR A 42 -23.75 -7.61 19.70
CA TYR A 42 -22.39 -8.03 19.97
C TYR A 42 -21.40 -7.11 19.27
N LEU A 43 -20.35 -6.70 19.98
CA LEU A 43 -19.15 -6.16 19.36
C LEU A 43 -18.35 -7.32 18.79
N VAL A 44 -17.86 -7.24 17.53
CA VAL A 44 -17.28 -8.39 16.83
C VAL A 44 -16.03 -8.05 16.01
N GLY A 45 -15.27 -9.07 15.69
CA GLY A 45 -14.24 -8.98 14.66
C GLY A 45 -12.97 -8.22 15.06
N GLY A 46 -12.52 -7.33 14.17
CA GLY A 46 -11.30 -6.53 14.37
C GLY A 46 -11.25 -5.78 15.69
N PRO A 47 -12.32 -5.05 16.10
CA PRO A 47 -12.38 -4.35 17.37
C PRO A 47 -12.15 -5.25 18.60
N VAL A 48 -12.70 -6.46 18.61
CA VAL A 48 -12.48 -7.43 19.72
C VAL A 48 -11.04 -7.90 19.75
N ARG A 49 -10.50 -8.30 18.58
CA ARG A 49 -9.09 -8.69 18.45
C ARG A 49 -8.15 -7.57 18.92
N ASP A 50 -8.37 -6.34 18.43
CA ASP A 50 -7.49 -5.21 18.71
C ASP A 50 -7.58 -4.80 20.18
N ALA A 51 -8.75 -4.88 20.81
CA ALA A 51 -8.91 -4.71 22.24
C ALA A 51 -8.08 -5.74 23.05
N LEU A 52 -8.12 -7.01 22.65
CA LEU A 52 -7.31 -8.08 23.25
C LEU A 52 -5.79 -7.88 23.07
N LEU A 53 -5.38 -7.21 22.00
CA LEU A 53 -4.00 -6.82 21.73
C LEU A 53 -3.60 -5.47 22.35
N GLY A 54 -4.52 -4.79 23.05
CA GLY A 54 -4.28 -3.47 23.64
C GLY A 54 -4.12 -2.35 22.60
N ARG A 55 -4.76 -2.51 21.43
CA ARG A 55 -4.75 -1.53 20.34
C ARG A 55 -6.08 -0.79 20.31
N ALA A 56 -6.03 0.54 20.18
CA ALA A 56 -7.22 1.34 19.97
C ALA A 56 -7.74 1.20 18.55
N THR A 57 -9.07 1.23 18.38
CA THR A 57 -9.74 1.23 17.08
C THR A 57 -10.76 2.36 17.01
N ALA A 58 -10.88 2.99 15.83
CA ALA A 58 -11.90 4.02 15.56
C ALA A 58 -13.15 3.42 14.90
N ASP A 59 -13.00 2.33 14.14
CA ASP A 59 -14.10 1.62 13.50
C ASP A 59 -14.58 0.50 14.41
N LEU A 60 -15.89 0.47 14.67
CA LEU A 60 -16.53 -0.52 15.54
C LEU A 60 -17.53 -1.34 14.73
N ASP A 61 -17.32 -2.66 14.70
CA ASP A 61 -18.20 -3.61 14.04
C ASP A 61 -19.09 -4.30 15.06
N PHE A 62 -20.39 -4.30 14.80
CA PHE A 62 -21.39 -4.97 15.64
C PHE A 62 -22.16 -6.00 14.80
N THR A 63 -22.70 -6.99 15.49
CA THR A 63 -23.66 -7.93 14.88
C THR A 63 -24.87 -8.13 15.80
N THR A 64 -26.05 -8.37 15.21
CA THR A 64 -27.34 -8.41 15.92
C THR A 64 -28.32 -9.38 15.24
N ASP A 65 -29.34 -9.83 15.98
CA ASP A 65 -30.51 -10.54 15.45
C ASP A 65 -31.59 -9.61 14.86
N ALA A 66 -31.45 -8.29 15.06
CA ALA A 66 -32.38 -7.31 14.49
C ALA A 66 -32.26 -7.24 12.95
N ALA A 67 -33.38 -7.22 12.25
CA ALA A 67 -33.40 -6.99 10.80
C ALA A 67 -32.88 -5.59 10.45
N PRO A 68 -32.34 -5.36 9.23
CA PRO A 68 -31.67 -4.10 8.85
C PRO A 68 -32.57 -2.86 9.02
N ASP A 69 -33.85 -2.94 8.65
CA ASP A 69 -34.78 -1.82 8.84
C ASP A 69 -34.98 -1.51 10.32
N ARG A 70 -35.04 -2.55 11.16
CA ARG A 70 -35.13 -2.39 12.60
C ARG A 70 -33.87 -1.80 13.20
N VAL A 71 -32.70 -2.20 12.70
CA VAL A 71 -31.40 -1.57 13.08
C VAL A 71 -31.43 -0.09 12.75
N LEU A 72 -31.87 0.29 11.56
CA LEU A 72 -31.94 1.69 11.13
C LEU A 72 -32.85 2.51 12.06
N ASP A 73 -34.04 1.99 12.41
CA ASP A 73 -34.95 2.64 13.37
C ASP A 73 -34.31 2.86 14.73
N LEU A 74 -33.56 1.86 15.21
CA LEU A 74 -32.91 1.90 16.52
C LEU A 74 -31.78 2.92 16.57
N VAL A 75 -31.04 3.15 15.49
CA VAL A 75 -29.84 3.98 15.51
C VAL A 75 -30.02 5.40 14.98
N THR A 76 -31.08 5.67 14.20
CA THR A 76 -31.31 7.01 13.58
C THR A 76 -31.36 8.15 14.61
N ALA A 77 -31.85 7.90 15.81
CA ALA A 77 -31.89 8.92 16.88
C ALA A 77 -30.56 9.10 17.62
N LEU A 78 -29.54 8.27 17.34
CA LEU A 78 -28.24 8.30 18.02
C LEU A 78 -27.21 9.13 17.28
N GLY A 79 -27.33 9.25 15.95
CA GLY A 79 -26.40 10.00 15.14
C GLY A 79 -26.66 9.87 13.63
N PRO A 80 -25.84 10.52 12.80
CA PRO A 80 -25.90 10.38 11.35
C PRO A 80 -25.75 8.92 10.91
N THR A 81 -26.65 8.46 10.01
CA THR A 81 -26.69 7.07 9.55
C THR A 81 -26.38 6.97 8.05
N TRP A 82 -25.89 5.80 7.60
CA TRP A 82 -25.75 5.47 6.19
C TRP A 82 -26.19 4.01 5.93
N THR A 83 -26.72 3.78 4.73
CA THR A 83 -27.32 2.51 4.32
C THR A 83 -26.64 1.87 3.12
N THR A 84 -25.41 2.26 2.80
CA THR A 84 -24.66 1.75 1.64
C THR A 84 -24.53 0.21 1.62
N GLY A 85 -24.54 -0.42 2.79
CA GLY A 85 -24.46 -1.88 2.97
C GLY A 85 -25.77 -2.57 3.29
N ILE A 86 -26.94 -1.90 3.24
CA ILE A 86 -28.21 -2.44 3.74
C ILE A 86 -28.66 -3.69 2.99
N THR A 87 -28.36 -3.81 1.69
CA THR A 87 -28.64 -5.03 0.90
C THR A 87 -27.84 -6.23 1.36
N PHE A 88 -26.78 -6.02 2.12
CA PHE A 88 -25.96 -7.04 2.77
C PHE A 88 -26.21 -7.13 4.26
N GLY A 89 -27.29 -6.50 4.77
CA GLY A 89 -27.64 -6.53 6.16
C GLY A 89 -26.89 -5.54 7.08
N THR A 90 -26.12 -4.59 6.51
CA THR A 90 -25.30 -3.65 7.29
C THR A 90 -25.89 -2.24 7.26
N VAL A 91 -26.05 -1.66 8.46
CA VAL A 91 -26.42 -0.25 8.68
C VAL A 91 -25.27 0.42 9.44
N GLY A 92 -24.88 1.61 8.98
CA GLY A 92 -23.86 2.40 9.64
C GLY A 92 -24.43 3.56 10.45
N VAL A 93 -23.76 3.92 11.53
CA VAL A 93 -24.06 5.10 12.34
C VAL A 93 -22.77 5.73 12.87
N GLN A 94 -22.69 7.06 12.85
CA GLN A 94 -21.60 7.80 13.48
C GLN A 94 -21.96 8.09 14.95
N LEU A 95 -21.16 7.58 15.88
CA LEU A 95 -21.33 7.79 17.33
C LEU A 95 -20.05 8.44 17.88
N ALA A 96 -20.13 9.72 18.25
CA ALA A 96 -18.95 10.52 18.60
C ALA A 96 -17.89 10.42 17.50
N ASP A 97 -16.65 10.08 17.85
CA ASP A 97 -15.55 9.91 16.90
C ASP A 97 -15.46 8.50 16.28
N HIS A 98 -16.43 7.62 16.57
CA HIS A 98 -16.43 6.24 16.11
C HIS A 98 -17.40 6.02 14.95
N ARG A 99 -16.91 5.40 13.91
CA ARG A 99 -17.72 4.84 12.84
C ARG A 99 -18.19 3.45 13.24
N CYS A 100 -19.49 3.27 13.40
CA CYS A 100 -20.09 2.01 13.84
C CYS A 100 -20.83 1.36 12.67
N GLU A 101 -20.53 0.10 12.38
CA GLU A 101 -21.23 -0.71 11.39
C GLU A 101 -21.95 -1.86 12.12
N ILE A 102 -23.28 -1.96 11.93
CA ILE A 102 -24.12 -2.96 12.60
C ILE A 102 -24.69 -3.86 11.53
N THR A 103 -24.34 -5.14 11.60
CA THR A 103 -24.74 -6.15 10.61
C THR A 103 -25.70 -7.15 11.26
N THR A 104 -26.84 -7.40 10.62
CA THR A 104 -27.75 -8.48 11.00
C THR A 104 -27.05 -9.82 10.87
N PHE A 105 -27.24 -10.75 11.83
CA PHE A 105 -26.73 -12.13 11.74
C PHE A 105 -27.09 -12.72 10.39
N ARG A 106 -26.13 -13.31 9.73
CA ARG A 106 -26.35 -13.92 8.41
C ARG A 106 -25.57 -15.22 8.26
N SER A 107 -26.15 -16.13 7.50
CA SER A 107 -25.45 -17.25 6.92
C SER A 107 -25.35 -16.96 5.42
N ASP A 108 -24.13 -16.80 4.90
CA ASP A 108 -23.93 -16.54 3.48
C ASP A 108 -23.96 -17.89 2.73
N ARG A 109 -24.79 -17.99 1.68
CA ARG A 109 -24.70 -19.07 0.72
C ARG A 109 -24.06 -18.54 -0.54
N TYR A 110 -22.92 -19.11 -0.94
CA TYR A 110 -22.22 -18.74 -2.15
C TYR A 110 -22.56 -19.71 -3.27
N ASP A 111 -22.86 -19.17 -4.45
CA ASP A 111 -22.92 -19.95 -5.68
C ASP A 111 -21.50 -19.97 -6.27
N ALA A 112 -20.98 -21.15 -6.60
CA ALA A 112 -19.62 -21.33 -7.14
C ALA A 112 -19.33 -20.46 -8.40
N ALA A 113 -20.39 -20.04 -9.11
CA ALA A 113 -20.31 -19.20 -10.31
C ALA A 113 -20.59 -17.70 -10.04
N SER A 114 -20.98 -17.30 -8.81
CA SER A 114 -21.41 -15.93 -8.50
C SER A 114 -20.69 -15.37 -7.29
N ARG A 115 -20.23 -14.10 -7.41
CA ARG A 115 -19.60 -13.35 -6.31
C ARG A 115 -20.61 -12.77 -5.30
N LYS A 116 -21.90 -12.82 -5.61
CA LYS A 116 -22.94 -12.24 -4.76
C LYS A 116 -23.47 -13.35 -3.87
N PRO A 117 -23.17 -13.32 -2.54
CA PRO A 117 -23.80 -14.25 -1.63
C PRO A 117 -25.31 -14.04 -1.66
N GLN A 118 -26.06 -15.13 -1.66
CA GLN A 118 -27.46 -15.09 -1.27
C GLN A 118 -27.47 -14.93 0.25
N VAL A 119 -27.73 -13.72 0.71
CA VAL A 119 -27.79 -13.41 2.15
C VAL A 119 -29.04 -14.09 2.71
N ALA A 120 -28.84 -15.08 3.57
CA ALA A 120 -29.88 -15.60 4.44
C ALA A 120 -29.60 -15.04 5.84
N PHE A 121 -30.58 -14.31 6.41
CA PHE A 121 -30.46 -13.85 7.79
C PHE A 121 -30.52 -15.07 8.72
N GLY A 122 -29.58 -15.12 9.69
CA GLY A 122 -29.43 -16.18 10.65
C GLY A 122 -29.91 -15.76 12.04
N ASP A 123 -30.13 -16.74 12.92
CA ASP A 123 -30.62 -16.51 14.27
C ASP A 123 -29.53 -16.69 15.34
N SER A 124 -28.28 -16.95 14.94
CA SER A 124 -27.21 -17.34 15.84
C SER A 124 -25.92 -16.55 15.58
N VAL A 125 -25.34 -16.00 16.66
CA VAL A 125 -24.02 -15.36 16.62
C VAL A 125 -22.93 -16.35 16.20
N ASP A 126 -23.03 -17.63 16.60
CA ASP A 126 -22.04 -18.66 16.22
C ASP A 126 -22.00 -18.87 14.70
N ALA A 127 -23.18 -18.88 14.04
CA ALA A 127 -23.27 -18.95 12.59
C ALA A 127 -22.66 -17.70 11.92
N ASP A 128 -22.88 -16.49 12.48
CA ASP A 128 -22.24 -15.27 11.99
C ASP A 128 -20.72 -15.31 12.16
N LEU A 129 -20.21 -15.84 13.25
CA LEU A 129 -18.79 -15.97 13.50
C LEU A 129 -18.13 -17.03 12.61
N SER A 130 -18.83 -18.13 12.24
CA SER A 130 -18.29 -19.21 11.41
C SER A 130 -17.92 -18.75 10.00
N ARG A 131 -18.65 -17.77 9.46
CA ARG A 131 -18.42 -17.24 8.09
C ARG A 131 -17.33 -16.17 8.01
N ARG A 132 -16.69 -15.80 9.13
CA ARG A 132 -15.61 -14.83 9.15
C ARG A 132 -14.32 -15.43 8.60
N ASP A 133 -13.36 -14.57 8.30
CA ASP A 133 -12.12 -14.95 7.62
C ASP A 133 -11.19 -15.81 8.50
N PHE A 134 -10.90 -15.33 9.74
CA PHE A 134 -9.97 -16.01 10.65
C PHE A 134 -10.54 -16.07 12.08
N THR A 135 -10.14 -17.09 12.82
CA THR A 135 -10.57 -17.31 14.22
C THR A 135 -10.34 -16.09 15.10
N VAL A 136 -9.19 -15.41 14.94
CA VAL A 136 -8.85 -14.18 15.66
C VAL A 136 -9.80 -13.00 15.37
N ASN A 137 -10.58 -13.07 14.29
CA ASN A 137 -11.63 -12.13 13.93
C ASN A 137 -13.04 -12.71 14.13
N ALA A 138 -13.13 -13.99 14.57
CA ALA A 138 -14.38 -14.71 14.80
C ALA A 138 -14.71 -14.80 16.30
N MET A 139 -14.47 -13.73 17.02
CA MET A 139 -14.79 -13.54 18.41
C MET A 139 -15.79 -12.41 18.58
N ALA A 140 -16.63 -12.49 19.61
CA ALA A 140 -17.65 -11.50 19.93
C ALA A 140 -17.68 -11.17 21.42
N VAL A 141 -18.13 -9.95 21.76
CA VAL A 141 -18.44 -9.52 23.13
C VAL A 141 -19.90 -9.16 23.18
N ALA A 142 -20.67 -9.84 24.04
CA ALA A 142 -22.08 -9.54 24.25
C ALA A 142 -22.26 -8.15 24.89
N LEU A 143 -23.24 -7.39 24.43
CA LEU A 143 -23.56 -6.07 24.97
C LEU A 143 -25.01 -6.00 25.43
N PRO A 144 -25.27 -5.59 26.68
CA PRO A 144 -24.29 -5.20 27.70
C PRO A 144 -23.37 -6.36 28.09
N VAL A 145 -22.16 -6.03 28.52
CA VAL A 145 -21.15 -7.05 28.85
C VAL A 145 -21.64 -7.99 29.94
N ASP A 146 -21.73 -9.28 29.62
CA ASP A 146 -21.98 -10.33 30.61
C ASP A 146 -20.67 -10.67 31.33
N ALA A 147 -20.61 -10.37 32.64
CA ALA A 147 -19.44 -10.65 33.45
C ALA A 147 -19.12 -12.16 33.57
N ALA A 148 -20.12 -13.04 33.38
CA ALA A 148 -19.94 -14.49 33.44
C ALA A 148 -19.38 -15.08 32.13
N ARG A 149 -19.69 -14.45 31.00
CA ARG A 149 -19.23 -14.87 29.68
C ARG A 149 -18.93 -13.63 28.80
N PRO A 150 -17.85 -12.89 29.11
CA PRO A 150 -17.59 -11.63 28.43
C PRO A 150 -17.26 -11.83 26.95
N ILE A 151 -16.68 -12.96 26.54
CA ILE A 151 -16.26 -13.26 25.19
C ILE A 151 -16.93 -14.54 24.68
N VAL A 152 -17.55 -14.45 23.52
CA VAL A 152 -18.07 -15.57 22.74
C VAL A 152 -16.99 -15.97 21.73
N ASP A 153 -16.40 -17.15 21.91
CA ASP A 153 -15.29 -17.66 21.10
C ASP A 153 -15.47 -19.14 20.74
N PRO A 154 -16.42 -19.48 19.84
CA PRO A 154 -16.70 -20.87 19.52
C PRO A 154 -15.61 -21.54 18.67
N TYR A 155 -14.70 -20.77 18.08
CA TYR A 155 -13.69 -21.26 17.13
C TYR A 155 -12.25 -21.21 17.66
N GLY A 156 -12.04 -20.82 18.91
CA GLY A 156 -10.72 -20.80 19.56
C GLY A 156 -9.84 -19.63 19.13
N GLY A 157 -10.45 -18.48 18.84
CA GLY A 157 -9.74 -17.26 18.45
C GLY A 157 -8.81 -16.74 19.54
N LEU A 158 -9.15 -16.90 20.82
CA LEU A 158 -8.29 -16.52 21.95
C LEU A 158 -7.00 -17.33 22.00
N ASP A 159 -7.08 -18.64 21.75
CA ASP A 159 -5.91 -19.51 21.70
C ASP A 159 -5.04 -19.16 20.50
N ASP A 160 -5.63 -18.94 19.32
CA ASP A 160 -4.92 -18.56 18.12
C ASP A 160 -4.28 -17.17 18.25
N LEU A 161 -4.92 -16.23 18.96
CA LEU A 161 -4.35 -14.92 19.27
C LEU A 161 -3.11 -15.05 20.17
N ALA A 162 -3.21 -15.88 21.23
CA ALA A 162 -2.09 -16.12 22.15
C ALA A 162 -0.93 -16.84 21.46
N LEU A 163 -1.22 -17.73 20.52
CA LEU A 163 -0.24 -18.47 19.71
C LEU A 163 0.28 -17.67 18.52
N ARG A 164 -0.24 -16.47 18.28
CA ARG A 164 0.06 -15.62 17.10
C ARG A 164 -0.15 -16.39 15.80
N ARG A 165 -1.28 -17.03 15.64
CA ARG A 165 -1.62 -17.92 14.55
C ARG A 165 -2.86 -17.43 13.80
N LEU A 166 -2.85 -17.53 12.46
CA LEU A 166 -3.99 -17.29 11.59
C LEU A 166 -4.53 -18.63 11.09
N ARG A 167 -5.77 -18.94 11.47
CA ARG A 167 -6.51 -20.13 11.10
C ARG A 167 -7.95 -19.74 10.76
N THR A 168 -8.57 -20.42 9.81
CA THR A 168 -9.98 -20.20 9.47
C THR A 168 -10.92 -20.84 10.49
N PRO A 169 -12.12 -20.26 10.75
CA PRO A 169 -13.10 -20.85 11.67
C PRO A 169 -13.63 -22.21 11.21
N VAL A 170 -13.79 -22.37 9.90
CA VAL A 170 -14.20 -23.62 9.20
C VAL A 170 -13.05 -24.17 8.38
N ALA A 171 -13.25 -25.29 7.67
CA ALA A 171 -12.25 -25.83 6.76
C ALA A 171 -11.74 -24.73 5.80
N PRO A 172 -10.41 -24.57 5.60
CA PRO A 172 -9.84 -23.52 4.79
C PRO A 172 -10.40 -23.52 3.35
N GLU A 173 -10.58 -24.72 2.79
CA GLU A 173 -11.11 -24.89 1.43
C GLU A 173 -12.52 -24.30 1.29
N GLN A 174 -13.38 -24.55 2.29
CA GLN A 174 -14.72 -23.97 2.32
C GLN A 174 -14.63 -22.44 2.46
N SER A 175 -13.81 -21.96 3.37
CA SER A 175 -13.63 -20.52 3.62
C SER A 175 -13.16 -19.77 2.36
N PHE A 176 -12.24 -20.36 1.58
CA PHE A 176 -11.71 -19.74 0.36
C PHE A 176 -12.62 -19.94 -0.86
N ASP A 177 -13.45 -20.97 -0.85
CA ASP A 177 -14.49 -21.13 -1.85
C ASP A 177 -15.58 -20.05 -1.66
N ASP A 178 -15.96 -19.77 -0.43
CA ASP A 178 -16.91 -18.70 -0.07
C ASP A 178 -16.39 -17.30 -0.47
N ASP A 179 -15.15 -16.96 -0.13
CA ASP A 179 -14.54 -15.68 -0.56
C ASP A 179 -13.02 -15.86 -0.79
N PRO A 180 -12.60 -16.03 -2.05
CA PRO A 180 -11.19 -16.18 -2.39
C PRO A 180 -10.28 -15.02 -1.94
N LEU A 181 -10.84 -13.81 -1.72
CA LEU A 181 -10.06 -12.69 -1.19
C LEU A 181 -9.46 -12.98 0.20
N ARG A 182 -10.04 -13.91 0.95
CA ARG A 182 -9.50 -14.32 2.27
C ARG A 182 -8.09 -14.86 2.18
N MET A 183 -7.67 -15.39 1.04
CA MET A 183 -6.28 -15.80 0.79
C MET A 183 -5.32 -14.60 0.82
N LEU A 184 -5.67 -13.48 0.18
CA LEU A 184 -4.90 -12.22 0.29
C LEU A 184 -4.98 -11.62 1.69
N ARG A 185 -6.14 -11.72 2.34
CA ARG A 185 -6.31 -11.28 3.73
C ARG A 185 -5.42 -12.05 4.69
N ALA A 186 -5.16 -13.35 4.47
CA ALA A 186 -4.18 -14.13 5.25
C ALA A 186 -2.78 -13.49 5.18
N ALA A 187 -2.29 -13.20 3.98
CA ALA A 187 -1.00 -12.55 3.78
C ALA A 187 -0.97 -11.15 4.43
N ARG A 188 -2.05 -10.37 4.28
CA ARG A 188 -2.16 -9.05 4.90
C ARG A 188 -2.16 -9.12 6.43
N PHE A 189 -2.96 -9.99 7.03
CA PHE A 189 -3.00 -10.12 8.49
C PHE A 189 -1.70 -10.68 9.05
N ALA A 190 -1.04 -11.60 8.36
CA ALA A 190 0.30 -12.03 8.73
C ALA A 190 1.28 -10.84 8.79
N ALA A 191 1.24 -9.95 7.78
CA ALA A 191 2.06 -8.75 7.74
C ALA A 191 1.69 -7.71 8.82
N GLN A 192 0.40 -7.49 9.09
CA GLN A 192 -0.08 -6.49 10.04
C GLN A 192 0.07 -6.90 11.50
N LEU A 193 -0.15 -8.18 11.79
CA LEU A 193 -0.16 -8.71 13.16
C LEU A 193 1.17 -9.36 13.54
N GLY A 194 2.00 -9.74 12.56
CA GLY A 194 3.20 -10.56 12.79
C GLY A 194 2.86 -12.00 13.17
N PHE A 195 1.74 -12.54 12.63
CA PHE A 195 1.24 -13.88 12.93
C PHE A 195 1.60 -14.86 11.82
N ALA A 196 1.86 -16.11 12.20
CA ALA A 196 2.04 -17.19 11.24
C ALA A 196 0.68 -17.70 10.73
N VAL A 197 0.60 -18.02 9.44
CA VAL A 197 -0.53 -18.77 8.90
C VAL A 197 -0.30 -20.25 9.21
N ASP A 198 -1.31 -20.98 9.70
CA ASP A 198 -1.16 -22.39 9.99
C ASP A 198 -1.01 -23.24 8.71
N ASP A 199 -0.37 -24.40 8.84
CA ASP A 199 -0.02 -25.25 7.69
C ASP A 199 -1.23 -25.65 6.84
N PRO A 200 -2.39 -26.08 7.42
CA PRO A 200 -3.57 -26.41 6.62
C PRO A 200 -4.09 -25.21 5.83
N THR A 201 -4.16 -24.02 6.45
CA THR A 201 -4.59 -22.80 5.78
C THR A 201 -3.62 -22.41 4.64
N LEU A 202 -2.30 -22.51 4.88
CA LEU A 202 -1.29 -22.21 3.86
C LEU A 202 -1.35 -23.20 2.68
N ALA A 203 -1.55 -24.50 2.97
CA ALA A 203 -1.71 -25.52 1.94
C ALA A 203 -2.96 -25.26 1.07
N ALA A 204 -4.08 -24.88 1.69
CA ALA A 204 -5.31 -24.55 0.97
C ALA A 204 -5.13 -23.27 0.11
N ILE A 205 -4.44 -22.22 0.61
CA ILE A 205 -4.09 -21.03 -0.16
C ILE A 205 -3.35 -21.43 -1.44
N THR A 206 -2.32 -22.27 -1.30
CA THR A 206 -1.53 -22.72 -2.44
C THR A 206 -2.37 -23.54 -3.45
N ALA A 207 -3.22 -24.44 -2.96
CA ALA A 207 -4.03 -25.29 -3.81
C ALA A 207 -5.15 -24.53 -4.54
N MET A 208 -5.62 -23.42 -3.97
CA MET A 208 -6.78 -22.66 -4.46
C MET A 208 -6.43 -21.28 -5.02
N ALA A 209 -5.14 -20.96 -5.18
CA ALA A 209 -4.67 -19.64 -5.61
C ALA A 209 -5.41 -19.12 -6.85
N ASP A 210 -5.66 -19.97 -7.85
CA ASP A 210 -6.35 -19.62 -9.10
C ASP A 210 -7.76 -19.07 -8.90
N ARG A 211 -8.42 -19.41 -7.78
CA ARG A 211 -9.74 -18.87 -7.43
C ARG A 211 -9.72 -17.35 -7.24
N LEU A 212 -8.57 -16.76 -6.96
CA LEU A 212 -8.42 -15.30 -6.84
C LEU A 212 -8.79 -14.56 -8.13
N SER A 213 -8.71 -15.23 -9.28
CA SER A 213 -9.05 -14.66 -10.59
C SER A 213 -10.48 -14.13 -10.71
N ILE A 214 -11.42 -14.61 -9.88
CA ILE A 214 -12.81 -14.11 -9.86
C ILE A 214 -12.99 -12.84 -9.04
N VAL A 215 -11.99 -12.44 -8.23
CA VAL A 215 -12.04 -11.24 -7.37
C VAL A 215 -11.77 -9.98 -8.19
N SER A 216 -12.49 -8.90 -7.90
CA SER A 216 -12.27 -7.63 -8.62
C SER A 216 -10.93 -7.00 -8.29
N ALA A 217 -10.37 -6.31 -9.28
CA ALA A 217 -9.07 -5.64 -9.15
C ALA A 217 -9.05 -4.62 -8.00
N GLU A 218 -10.16 -3.93 -7.75
CA GLU A 218 -10.29 -2.96 -6.67
C GLU A 218 -10.17 -3.62 -5.29
N ARG A 219 -10.82 -4.77 -5.07
CA ARG A 219 -10.70 -5.52 -3.81
C ARG A 219 -9.28 -6.05 -3.61
N ILE A 220 -8.65 -6.55 -4.67
CA ILE A 220 -7.24 -6.99 -4.65
C ILE A 220 -6.33 -5.82 -4.32
N ARG A 221 -6.50 -4.66 -4.98
CA ARG A 221 -5.75 -3.43 -4.70
C ARG A 221 -5.84 -3.04 -3.23
N ASP A 222 -7.03 -3.04 -2.67
CA ASP A 222 -7.28 -2.58 -1.30
C ASP A 222 -6.56 -3.49 -0.27
N GLU A 223 -6.58 -4.81 -0.48
CA GLU A 223 -5.84 -5.75 0.37
C GLU A 223 -4.31 -5.62 0.19
N LEU A 224 -3.84 -5.45 -1.05
CA LEU A 224 -2.43 -5.23 -1.36
C LEU A 224 -1.94 -3.91 -0.75
N THR A 225 -2.72 -2.84 -0.86
CA THR A 225 -2.39 -1.54 -0.24
C THR A 225 -2.23 -1.67 1.27
N LYS A 226 -3.19 -2.32 1.94
CA LYS A 226 -3.11 -2.57 3.39
C LYS A 226 -1.94 -3.46 3.78
N LEU A 227 -1.55 -4.42 2.93
CA LEU A 227 -0.39 -5.26 3.13
C LEU A 227 0.90 -4.43 3.02
N VAL A 228 1.07 -3.65 1.96
CA VAL A 228 2.25 -2.82 1.71
C VAL A 228 2.41 -1.74 2.80
N LEU A 229 1.30 -1.16 3.27
CA LEU A 229 1.30 -0.17 4.35
C LEU A 229 1.42 -0.78 5.75
N SER A 230 1.47 -2.10 5.90
CA SER A 230 1.65 -2.76 7.19
C SER A 230 3.05 -2.53 7.78
N SER A 231 3.22 -2.87 9.06
CA SER A 231 4.51 -2.79 9.75
C SER A 231 5.52 -3.85 9.31
N GLY A 232 5.06 -4.97 8.75
CA GLY A 232 5.90 -6.10 8.35
C GLY A 232 5.55 -6.66 6.96
N PRO A 233 5.56 -5.86 5.87
CA PRO A 233 5.09 -6.31 4.56
C PRO A 233 5.90 -7.48 3.98
N ARG A 234 7.16 -7.66 4.38
CA ARG A 234 7.99 -8.79 3.97
C ARG A 234 7.32 -10.15 4.19
N LEU A 235 6.72 -10.34 5.38
CA LEU A 235 6.07 -11.62 5.71
C LEU A 235 4.87 -11.89 4.78
N GLY A 236 4.03 -10.90 4.55
CA GLY A 236 2.89 -11.05 3.65
C GLY A 236 3.31 -11.23 2.19
N LEU A 237 4.32 -10.49 1.71
CA LEU A 237 4.86 -10.64 0.36
C LEU A 237 5.49 -12.03 0.15
N ALA A 238 6.16 -12.57 1.18
CA ALA A 238 6.68 -13.95 1.13
C ALA A 238 5.54 -14.97 0.97
N ILE A 239 4.46 -14.83 1.74
CA ILE A 239 3.28 -15.70 1.62
C ILE A 239 2.69 -15.60 0.20
N LEU A 240 2.56 -14.39 -0.38
CA LEU A 240 2.05 -14.21 -1.75
C LEU A 240 2.91 -14.97 -2.78
N VAL A 241 4.24 -14.85 -2.67
CA VAL A 241 5.17 -15.48 -3.63
C VAL A 241 5.25 -17.00 -3.41
N ASP A 242 5.34 -17.45 -2.17
CA ASP A 242 5.48 -18.88 -1.84
C ASP A 242 4.21 -19.69 -2.16
N SER A 243 3.04 -19.08 -2.06
CA SER A 243 1.75 -19.72 -2.35
C SER A 243 1.29 -19.62 -3.82
N GLY A 244 2.02 -18.87 -4.66
CA GLY A 244 1.63 -18.63 -6.05
C GLY A 244 0.61 -17.50 -6.24
N LEU A 245 0.07 -16.90 -5.18
CA LEU A 245 -0.85 -15.74 -5.28
C LEU A 245 -0.22 -14.55 -6.00
N ALA A 246 1.10 -14.36 -5.84
CA ALA A 246 1.82 -13.28 -6.50
C ALA A 246 1.77 -13.36 -8.02
N GLU A 247 1.66 -14.54 -8.62
CA GLU A 247 1.55 -14.71 -10.07
C GLU A 247 0.28 -14.08 -10.65
N LEU A 248 -0.76 -13.94 -9.83
CA LEU A 248 -2.03 -13.31 -10.20
C LEU A 248 -2.06 -11.82 -9.87
N VAL A 249 -1.41 -11.41 -8.79
CA VAL A 249 -1.49 -10.03 -8.25
C VAL A 249 -0.32 -9.18 -8.71
N LEU A 250 0.91 -9.67 -8.52
CA LEU A 250 2.19 -9.00 -8.79
C LEU A 250 3.19 -9.96 -9.47
N PRO A 251 2.87 -10.54 -10.64
CA PRO A 251 3.75 -11.52 -11.30
C PRO A 251 5.14 -10.96 -11.60
N GLU A 252 5.28 -9.64 -11.73
CA GLU A 252 6.56 -8.98 -11.94
C GLU A 252 7.47 -9.16 -10.70
N VAL A 253 6.90 -9.09 -9.50
CA VAL A 253 7.64 -9.27 -8.23
C VAL A 253 7.99 -10.76 -8.02
N ALA A 254 7.08 -11.68 -8.34
CA ALA A 254 7.34 -13.12 -8.26
C ALA A 254 8.55 -13.53 -9.12
N ARG A 255 8.65 -12.99 -10.35
CA ARG A 255 9.77 -13.28 -11.29
C ARG A 255 11.13 -12.78 -10.80
N LEU A 256 11.20 -11.83 -9.88
CA LEU A 256 12.48 -11.37 -9.31
C LEU A 256 13.20 -12.50 -8.56
N ARG A 257 12.48 -13.49 -8.06
CA ARG A 257 13.05 -14.65 -7.34
C ARG A 257 13.93 -15.56 -8.21
N GLU A 258 13.64 -15.59 -9.51
CA GLU A 258 14.41 -16.37 -10.48
C GLU A 258 15.61 -15.59 -11.04
N THR A 259 15.73 -14.33 -10.69
CA THR A 259 16.76 -13.43 -11.23
C THR A 259 17.89 -13.25 -10.23
N VAL A 260 19.07 -13.76 -10.58
CA VAL A 260 20.28 -13.62 -9.75
C VAL A 260 20.76 -12.18 -9.79
N ASP A 261 21.00 -11.58 -8.62
CA ASP A 261 21.55 -10.24 -8.47
C ASP A 261 22.98 -10.15 -9.07
N GLU A 262 23.25 -9.11 -9.87
CA GLU A 262 24.54 -8.88 -10.54
C GLU A 262 25.74 -8.80 -9.57
N HIS A 263 25.49 -8.32 -8.37
CA HIS A 263 26.50 -8.14 -7.33
C HIS A 263 26.65 -9.38 -6.43
N ARG A 264 25.83 -10.41 -6.61
CA ARG A 264 25.77 -11.63 -5.79
C ARG A 264 25.72 -11.37 -4.27
N ARG A 265 25.12 -10.24 -3.87
CA ARG A 265 25.00 -9.80 -2.46
C ARG A 265 23.78 -10.38 -1.78
N HIS A 266 22.74 -10.56 -2.55
CA HIS A 266 21.50 -11.23 -2.18
C HIS A 266 21.38 -12.55 -2.92
N LYS A 267 20.52 -13.44 -2.42
CA LYS A 267 20.27 -14.72 -3.07
C LYS A 267 19.69 -14.51 -4.49
N ASP A 268 18.82 -13.48 -4.60
CA ASP A 268 18.13 -13.09 -5.81
C ASP A 268 17.72 -11.60 -5.72
N VAL A 269 17.20 -11.05 -6.82
CA VAL A 269 16.73 -9.66 -6.86
C VAL A 269 15.50 -9.45 -5.97
N TYR A 270 14.68 -10.49 -5.74
CA TYR A 270 13.55 -10.43 -4.83
C TYR A 270 13.99 -10.15 -3.38
N ALA A 271 14.98 -10.88 -2.88
CA ALA A 271 15.52 -10.66 -1.54
C ALA A 271 16.11 -9.26 -1.37
N HIS A 272 16.75 -8.70 -2.41
CA HIS A 272 17.20 -7.32 -2.46
C HIS A 272 16.01 -6.37 -2.37
N THR A 273 15.00 -6.53 -3.22
CA THR A 273 13.80 -5.68 -3.27
C THR A 273 13.08 -5.62 -1.91
N LEU A 274 12.95 -6.75 -1.22
CA LEU A 274 12.37 -6.77 0.13
C LEU A 274 13.23 -6.00 1.15
N THR A 275 14.56 -6.05 1.00
CA THR A 275 15.46 -5.27 1.87
C THR A 275 15.34 -3.77 1.59
N VAL A 276 15.24 -3.37 0.32
CA VAL A 276 15.00 -1.98 -0.07
C VAL A 276 13.66 -1.47 0.50
N LEU A 277 12.60 -2.27 0.42
CA LEU A 277 11.30 -1.93 1.01
C LEU A 277 11.40 -1.71 2.54
N GLU A 278 12.09 -2.59 3.26
CA GLU A 278 12.28 -2.45 4.71
C GLU A 278 13.12 -1.21 5.06
N GLN A 279 14.15 -0.90 4.27
CA GLN A 279 14.94 0.32 4.44
C GLN A 279 14.13 1.57 4.14
N ALA A 280 13.25 1.54 3.10
CA ALA A 280 12.35 2.64 2.80
C ALA A 280 11.39 2.92 3.97
N ILE A 281 10.80 1.86 4.55
CA ILE A 281 9.94 1.97 5.74
C ILE A 281 10.69 2.61 6.93
N ALA A 282 11.95 2.24 7.14
CA ALA A 282 12.76 2.78 8.23
C ALA A 282 13.13 4.27 8.03
N LEU A 283 13.06 4.77 6.80
CA LEU A 283 13.35 6.16 6.44
C LEU A 283 12.10 7.06 6.37
N GLU A 284 10.90 6.51 6.46
CA GLU A 284 9.66 7.30 6.42
C GLU A 284 9.57 8.31 7.57
N PRO A 285 9.46 9.64 7.32
CA PRO A 285 9.49 10.64 8.39
C PRO A 285 8.15 10.78 9.12
N GLU A 286 7.03 10.63 8.43
CA GLU A 286 5.67 10.96 8.93
C GLU A 286 4.71 9.76 8.96
N GLY A 287 5.23 8.53 8.85
CA GLY A 287 4.42 7.31 8.81
C GLY A 287 4.30 6.71 7.41
N PRO A 288 3.42 5.71 7.23
CA PRO A 288 3.41 4.89 6.02
C PRO A 288 3.11 5.68 4.74
N ASP A 289 4.04 5.70 3.78
CA ASP A 289 3.92 6.33 2.46
C ASP A 289 3.73 5.27 1.36
N LEU A 290 2.51 5.18 0.80
CA LEU A 290 2.17 4.20 -0.21
C LEU A 290 3.02 4.34 -1.49
N VAL A 291 3.25 5.57 -1.94
CA VAL A 291 4.00 5.85 -3.18
C VAL A 291 5.45 5.40 -3.01
N LEU A 292 6.09 5.77 -1.90
CA LEU A 292 7.46 5.34 -1.59
C LEU A 292 7.58 3.81 -1.50
N ARG A 293 6.67 3.17 -0.76
CA ARG A 293 6.71 1.70 -0.56
C ARG A 293 6.44 0.91 -1.84
N LEU A 294 5.48 1.35 -2.66
CA LEU A 294 5.24 0.74 -3.97
C LEU A 294 6.44 0.96 -4.90
N SER A 295 7.07 2.14 -4.87
CA SER A 295 8.27 2.41 -5.65
C SER A 295 9.43 1.51 -5.23
N ALA A 296 9.65 1.33 -3.93
CA ALA A 296 10.65 0.42 -3.39
C ALA A 296 10.38 -1.05 -3.77
N LEU A 297 9.10 -1.47 -3.79
CA LEU A 297 8.72 -2.83 -4.19
C LEU A 297 8.87 -3.06 -5.70
N LEU A 298 8.72 -2.02 -6.53
CA LEU A 298 8.63 -2.15 -7.98
C LEU A 298 9.86 -1.61 -8.74
N HIS A 299 10.87 -1.00 -8.06
CA HIS A 299 11.99 -0.34 -8.73
C HIS A 299 12.76 -1.24 -9.69
N ASP A 300 12.92 -2.51 -9.32
CA ASP A 300 13.75 -3.49 -10.02
C ASP A 300 12.97 -4.48 -10.89
N ILE A 301 11.65 -4.35 -11.05
CA ILE A 301 10.83 -5.33 -11.81
C ILE A 301 11.18 -5.41 -13.30
N GLY A 302 11.93 -4.45 -13.82
CA GLY A 302 12.47 -4.46 -15.18
C GLY A 302 13.65 -5.41 -15.39
N LYS A 303 14.39 -5.78 -14.32
CA LYS A 303 15.62 -6.59 -14.40
C LYS A 303 15.45 -7.93 -15.12
N PRO A 304 14.40 -8.73 -14.86
CA PRO A 304 14.23 -10.01 -15.56
C PRO A 304 14.14 -9.88 -17.09
N LYS A 305 13.55 -8.76 -17.59
CA LYS A 305 13.39 -8.51 -19.03
C LYS A 305 14.62 -7.91 -19.69
N THR A 306 15.47 -7.25 -18.93
CA THR A 306 16.66 -6.55 -19.45
C THR A 306 17.96 -7.31 -19.16
N LYS A 307 17.85 -8.51 -18.59
CA LYS A 307 19.01 -9.35 -18.28
C LYS A 307 19.80 -9.69 -19.54
N ALA A 308 21.07 -9.31 -19.53
CA ALA A 308 22.05 -9.71 -20.53
C ALA A 308 23.27 -10.34 -19.86
N VAL A 309 23.89 -11.28 -20.54
CA VAL A 309 25.12 -11.95 -20.08
C VAL A 309 26.16 -11.77 -21.16
N ASP A 310 27.31 -11.18 -20.82
CA ASP A 310 28.41 -10.99 -21.76
C ASP A 310 29.24 -12.31 -21.93
N ASP A 311 30.19 -12.30 -22.85
CA ASP A 311 31.05 -13.44 -23.17
C ASP A 311 31.91 -13.92 -21.96
N ASN A 312 32.07 -13.07 -20.94
CA ASN A 312 32.79 -13.37 -19.71
C ASN A 312 31.85 -13.85 -18.58
N GLY A 313 30.55 -14.05 -18.87
CA GLY A 313 29.56 -14.47 -17.91
C GLY A 313 29.12 -13.36 -16.94
N LYS A 314 29.44 -12.10 -17.22
CA LYS A 314 29.00 -10.96 -16.42
C LYS A 314 27.54 -10.62 -16.76
N VAL A 315 26.70 -10.58 -15.72
CA VAL A 315 25.30 -10.19 -15.83
C VAL A 315 25.18 -8.67 -15.80
N SER A 316 24.30 -8.12 -16.64
CA SER A 316 23.93 -6.71 -16.65
C SER A 316 22.43 -6.52 -16.89
N PHE A 317 21.88 -5.36 -16.52
CA PHE A 317 20.45 -5.04 -16.57
C PHE A 317 20.24 -3.61 -17.12
N HIS A 318 20.80 -3.32 -18.30
CA HIS A 318 20.72 -1.97 -18.88
C HIS A 318 19.28 -1.56 -19.16
N HIS A 319 18.95 -0.31 -18.80
CA HIS A 319 17.63 0.30 -18.99
C HIS A 319 16.48 -0.40 -18.26
N HIS A 320 16.77 -1.14 -17.16
CA HIS A 320 15.70 -1.77 -16.38
C HIS A 320 14.78 -0.75 -15.71
N GLU A 321 15.26 0.46 -15.42
CA GLU A 321 14.47 1.56 -14.89
C GLU A 321 13.37 2.02 -15.86
N VAL A 322 13.67 2.08 -17.16
CA VAL A 322 12.71 2.46 -18.21
C VAL A 322 11.68 1.36 -18.44
N VAL A 323 12.16 0.12 -18.59
CA VAL A 323 11.30 -1.07 -18.75
C VAL A 323 10.46 -1.31 -17.52
N GLY A 324 11.05 -1.15 -16.33
CA GLY A 324 10.36 -1.27 -15.03
C GLY A 324 9.26 -0.23 -14.86
N ALA A 325 9.50 1.01 -15.26
CA ALA A 325 8.50 2.07 -15.23
C ALA A 325 7.28 1.76 -16.11
N ASP A 326 7.48 1.27 -17.34
CA ASP A 326 6.37 0.84 -18.22
C ASP A 326 5.58 -0.34 -17.60
N MET A 327 6.29 -1.32 -17.03
CA MET A 327 5.67 -2.46 -16.35
C MET A 327 4.89 -2.01 -15.12
N THR A 328 5.44 -1.10 -14.30
CA THR A 328 4.78 -0.49 -13.14
C THR A 328 3.47 0.19 -13.53
N ARG A 329 3.51 1.06 -14.54
CA ARG A 329 2.31 1.74 -15.06
C ARG A 329 1.23 0.75 -15.46
N LYS A 330 1.58 -0.27 -16.22
CA LYS A 330 0.65 -1.31 -16.67
C LYS A 330 0.04 -2.08 -15.50
N ARG A 331 0.87 -2.48 -14.52
CA ARG A 331 0.43 -3.27 -13.36
C ARG A 331 -0.49 -2.45 -12.45
N LEU A 332 -0.10 -1.25 -12.05
CA LEU A 332 -0.91 -0.43 -11.16
C LEU A 332 -2.21 0.03 -11.82
N THR A 333 -2.21 0.30 -13.14
CA THR A 333 -3.44 0.57 -13.89
C THR A 333 -4.36 -0.65 -13.92
N ALA A 334 -3.83 -1.85 -14.14
CA ALA A 334 -4.62 -3.10 -14.13
C ALA A 334 -5.23 -3.37 -12.74
N LEU A 335 -4.53 -3.03 -11.68
CA LEU A 335 -5.00 -3.09 -10.29
C LEU A 335 -5.91 -1.91 -9.89
N ARG A 336 -6.22 -1.00 -10.82
CA ARG A 336 -7.11 0.15 -10.57
C ARG A 336 -6.63 1.10 -9.48
N TYR A 337 -5.32 1.30 -9.34
CA TYR A 337 -4.81 2.38 -8.51
C TYR A 337 -5.22 3.75 -9.07
N PRO A 338 -5.38 4.78 -8.21
CA PRO A 338 -5.60 6.16 -8.65
C PRO A 338 -4.51 6.65 -9.60
N LYS A 339 -4.88 7.53 -10.53
CA LYS A 339 -3.99 7.98 -11.61
C LYS A 339 -2.73 8.66 -11.09
N ASP A 340 -2.86 9.49 -10.07
CA ASP A 340 -1.76 10.16 -9.36
C ASP A 340 -0.76 9.16 -8.77
N VAL A 341 -1.25 8.14 -8.06
CA VAL A 341 -0.38 7.06 -7.53
C VAL A 341 0.34 6.32 -8.65
N VAL A 342 -0.36 6.01 -9.77
CA VAL A 342 0.25 5.34 -10.93
C VAL A 342 1.36 6.19 -11.54
N GLU A 343 1.12 7.50 -11.71
CA GLU A 343 2.08 8.43 -12.30
C GLU A 343 3.29 8.62 -11.38
N ASP A 344 3.08 8.87 -10.09
CA ASP A 344 4.13 9.11 -9.10
C ASP A 344 5.06 7.89 -8.95
N VAL A 345 4.48 6.69 -8.74
CA VAL A 345 5.28 5.46 -8.62
C VAL A 345 6.05 5.17 -9.92
N THR A 346 5.42 5.35 -11.07
CA THR A 346 6.07 5.15 -12.37
C THR A 346 7.26 6.09 -12.54
N GLN A 347 7.12 7.36 -12.16
CA GLN A 347 8.18 8.35 -12.25
C GLN A 347 9.34 8.03 -11.31
N LEU A 348 9.06 7.65 -10.07
CA LEU A 348 10.10 7.24 -9.12
C LEU A 348 10.87 6.02 -9.61
N VAL A 349 10.18 5.00 -10.14
CA VAL A 349 10.84 3.82 -10.75
C VAL A 349 11.71 4.22 -11.94
N ALA A 350 11.27 5.15 -12.80
CA ALA A 350 12.07 5.63 -13.92
C ALA A 350 13.33 6.41 -13.50
N LEU A 351 13.28 7.07 -12.33
CA LEU A 351 14.33 7.96 -11.87
C LEU A 351 15.31 7.32 -10.87
N HIS A 352 15.01 6.13 -10.31
CA HIS A 352 15.76 5.59 -9.16
C HIS A 352 17.26 5.40 -9.40
N LEU A 353 17.71 5.18 -10.64
CA LEU A 353 19.14 5.05 -10.99
C LEU A 353 19.86 6.38 -11.19
N ARG A 354 19.15 7.49 -11.31
CA ARG A 354 19.75 8.78 -11.65
C ARG A 354 20.86 9.23 -10.70
N PHE A 355 20.71 8.92 -9.42
CA PHE A 355 21.71 9.26 -8.41
C PHE A 355 23.07 8.58 -8.61
N HIS A 356 23.12 7.41 -9.22
CA HIS A 356 24.39 6.68 -9.40
C HIS A 356 25.47 7.49 -10.13
N GLY A 357 25.08 8.37 -11.03
CA GLY A 357 25.99 9.30 -11.71
C GLY A 357 26.60 10.35 -10.79
N TYR A 358 25.92 10.77 -9.71
CA TYR A 358 26.41 11.73 -8.73
C TYR A 358 27.48 11.14 -7.82
N ALA A 359 27.31 9.94 -7.34
CA ALA A 359 28.26 9.24 -6.48
C ALA A 359 29.64 9.01 -7.12
N GLY A 360 29.71 9.05 -8.47
CA GLY A 360 30.96 8.98 -9.24
C GLY A 360 31.75 10.29 -9.35
N GLY A 361 31.19 11.42 -8.90
CA GLY A 361 31.98 12.55 -8.46
C GLY A 361 32.05 13.84 -9.25
N THR A 362 31.20 14.25 -10.23
CA THR A 362 31.25 15.63 -10.76
C THR A 362 30.00 16.05 -11.53
N TRP A 363 28.88 16.16 -10.87
CA TRP A 363 27.76 16.82 -11.52
C TRP A 363 27.97 18.33 -11.57
N SER A 364 27.69 18.93 -12.72
CA SER A 364 27.55 20.38 -12.85
C SER A 364 26.27 20.85 -12.17
N ASP A 365 26.15 22.14 -11.87
CA ASP A 365 24.89 22.70 -11.31
C ASP A 365 23.72 22.48 -12.25
N SER A 366 23.93 22.51 -13.58
CA SER A 366 22.89 22.18 -14.55
C SER A 366 22.37 20.73 -14.41
N ALA A 367 23.26 19.78 -14.13
CA ALA A 367 22.86 18.38 -13.90
C ALA A 367 22.07 18.23 -12.59
N VAL A 368 22.45 18.95 -11.52
CA VAL A 368 21.70 18.98 -10.25
C VAL A 368 20.31 19.60 -10.46
N ARG A 369 20.21 20.73 -11.18
CA ARG A 369 18.93 21.36 -11.52
C ARG A 369 18.03 20.43 -12.32
N ARG A 370 18.59 19.73 -13.30
CA ARG A 370 17.84 18.77 -14.12
C ARG A 370 17.32 17.61 -13.27
N TYR A 371 18.13 17.08 -12.35
CA TYR A 371 17.71 16.03 -11.42
C TYR A 371 16.53 16.49 -10.55
N ALA A 372 16.63 17.66 -9.93
CA ALA A 372 15.58 18.24 -9.08
C ALA A 372 14.30 18.54 -9.89
N ARG A 373 14.43 19.11 -11.10
CA ARG A 373 13.31 19.40 -12.00
C ARG A 373 12.60 18.12 -12.45
N ASP A 374 13.34 17.10 -12.85
CA ASP A 374 12.78 15.85 -13.35
C ASP A 374 12.05 15.07 -12.25
N ALA A 375 12.49 15.22 -11.00
CA ALA A 375 11.78 14.67 -9.83
C ALA A 375 10.57 15.51 -9.43
N GLY A 376 10.66 16.85 -9.56
CA GLY A 376 9.59 17.77 -9.18
C GLY A 376 9.11 17.57 -7.73
N PRO A 377 7.80 17.45 -7.47
CA PRO A 377 7.26 17.26 -6.12
C PRO A 377 7.63 15.90 -5.49
N LEU A 378 8.19 14.98 -6.28
CA LEU A 378 8.62 13.66 -5.79
C LEU A 378 10.08 13.62 -5.33
N LEU A 379 10.78 14.77 -5.31
CA LEU A 379 12.21 14.84 -5.02
C LEU A 379 12.57 14.20 -3.68
N GLU A 380 11.82 14.49 -2.63
CA GLU A 380 12.04 13.91 -1.31
C GLU A 380 11.85 12.38 -1.32
N ARG A 381 10.77 11.90 -1.93
CA ARG A 381 10.54 10.45 -2.09
C ARG A 381 11.62 9.78 -2.92
N LEU A 382 12.15 10.47 -3.95
CA LEU A 382 13.25 9.96 -4.76
C LEU A 382 14.54 9.83 -3.93
N HIS A 383 14.83 10.79 -3.05
CA HIS A 383 15.96 10.70 -2.12
C HIS A 383 15.80 9.52 -1.16
N LEU A 384 14.62 9.35 -0.56
CA LEU A 384 14.33 8.21 0.32
C LEU A 384 14.47 6.87 -0.41
N LEU A 385 13.94 6.76 -1.65
CA LEU A 385 14.05 5.57 -2.47
C LEU A 385 15.50 5.22 -2.80
N THR A 386 16.28 6.19 -3.26
CA THR A 386 17.69 5.96 -3.62
C THR A 386 18.57 5.66 -2.41
N ARG A 387 18.29 6.26 -1.25
CA ARG A 387 18.94 5.91 0.03
C ARG A 387 18.60 4.49 0.46
N SER A 388 17.35 4.07 0.31
CA SER A 388 16.89 2.74 0.67
C SER A 388 17.46 1.63 -0.24
N ASP A 389 17.79 1.94 -1.50
CA ASP A 389 18.42 1.00 -2.42
C ASP A 389 19.90 0.72 -2.10
N CYS A 390 20.49 1.48 -1.18
CA CYS A 390 21.85 1.26 -0.71
C CYS A 390 21.93 0.05 0.26
N THR A 391 21.99 -1.16 -0.26
CA THR A 391 22.04 -2.41 0.53
C THR A 391 23.45 -2.93 0.81
N THR A 392 24.49 -2.09 0.66
CA THR A 392 25.88 -2.52 0.85
C THR A 392 26.20 -2.84 2.32
N ARG A 393 26.84 -4.02 2.55
CA ARG A 393 27.34 -4.42 3.88
C ARG A 393 28.70 -3.80 4.22
N ASN A 394 29.35 -3.14 3.28
CA ASN A 394 30.61 -2.46 3.51
C ASN A 394 30.33 -1.08 4.16
N ALA A 395 30.62 -0.98 5.45
CA ALA A 395 30.38 0.25 6.23
C ALA A 395 31.07 1.50 5.63
N ARG A 396 32.28 1.38 5.09
CA ARG A 396 33.00 2.49 4.46
C ARG A 396 32.29 2.94 3.18
N LYS A 397 31.80 2.00 2.37
CA LYS A 397 31.06 2.31 1.14
C LYS A 397 29.69 2.90 1.48
N ALA A 398 29.00 2.37 2.49
CA ALA A 398 27.73 2.92 2.95
C ALA A 398 27.87 4.36 3.44
N ALA A 399 28.90 4.64 4.26
CA ALA A 399 29.18 6.00 4.74
C ALA A 399 29.53 6.97 3.61
N ALA A 400 30.29 6.55 2.61
CA ALA A 400 30.61 7.37 1.43
C ALA A 400 29.37 7.70 0.60
N LEU A 401 28.45 6.72 0.41
CA LEU A 401 27.18 6.95 -0.28
C LEU A 401 26.27 7.88 0.53
N ALA A 402 26.15 7.70 1.85
CA ALA A 402 25.38 8.60 2.72
C ALA A 402 25.88 10.05 2.60
N ALA A 403 27.20 10.27 2.67
CA ALA A 403 27.80 11.58 2.49
C ALA A 403 27.52 12.18 1.10
N ALA A 404 27.49 11.35 0.05
CA ALA A 404 27.14 11.81 -1.30
C ALA A 404 25.67 12.24 -1.41
N TYR A 405 24.73 11.50 -0.78
CA TYR A 405 23.32 11.91 -0.69
C TYR A 405 23.18 13.24 0.04
N ASP A 406 23.80 13.39 1.23
CA ASP A 406 23.74 14.63 2.00
C ASP A 406 24.34 15.82 1.25
N SER A 407 25.40 15.57 0.47
CA SER A 407 26.01 16.57 -0.41
C SER A 407 25.08 17.02 -1.54
N LEU A 408 24.38 16.07 -2.18
CA LEU A 408 23.43 16.38 -3.25
C LEU A 408 22.24 17.20 -2.73
N GLU A 409 21.64 16.77 -1.62
CA GLU A 409 20.51 17.46 -1.00
C GLU A 409 20.86 18.89 -0.61
N ARG A 410 22.03 19.09 0.04
CA ARG A 410 22.53 20.43 0.39
C ARG A 410 22.72 21.29 -0.86
N ARG A 411 23.33 20.75 -1.90
CA ARG A 411 23.57 21.49 -3.15
C ARG A 411 22.28 21.85 -3.88
N ILE A 412 21.25 20.97 -3.82
CA ILE A 412 19.92 21.30 -4.35
C ILE A 412 19.31 22.46 -3.57
N ALA A 413 19.38 22.44 -2.23
CA ALA A 413 18.88 23.53 -1.37
C ALA A 413 19.58 24.86 -1.67
N GLU A 414 20.92 24.86 -1.77
CA GLU A 414 21.72 26.05 -2.12
C GLU A 414 21.32 26.63 -3.50
N LEU A 415 21.13 25.77 -4.49
CA LEU A 415 20.71 26.22 -5.84
C LEU A 415 19.24 26.71 -5.85
N SER A 416 18.37 26.10 -5.03
CA SER A 416 16.97 26.50 -4.90
C SER A 416 16.84 27.88 -4.25
N GLU A 417 17.62 28.16 -3.22
CA GLU A 417 17.67 29.49 -2.60
C GLU A 417 18.15 30.58 -3.56
N GLN A 418 19.07 30.22 -4.47
CA GLN A 418 19.63 31.18 -5.42
C GLN A 418 18.71 31.45 -6.62
N GLU A 419 17.92 30.50 -7.06
CA GLU A 419 17.32 30.53 -8.39
C GLU A 419 15.82 30.23 -8.44
N ASP A 420 15.16 29.94 -7.32
CA ASP A 420 13.77 29.50 -7.26
C ASP A 420 13.45 28.41 -8.31
N LEU A 421 13.99 27.22 -8.08
CA LEU A 421 13.85 26.06 -9.01
C LEU A 421 12.40 25.74 -9.38
N ALA A 422 11.44 26.01 -8.49
CA ALA A 422 10.02 25.79 -8.77
C ALA A 422 9.44 26.75 -9.83
N ALA A 423 10.07 27.92 -10.00
CA ALA A 423 9.68 28.93 -10.99
C ALA A 423 10.44 28.81 -12.32
N MET A 424 11.27 27.78 -12.53
CA MET A 424 12.02 27.59 -13.78
C MET A 424 11.10 27.40 -14.97
N ARG A 425 10.89 28.51 -15.67
CA ARG A 425 10.29 28.57 -17.02
C ARG A 425 11.37 29.01 -17.99
N PRO A 426 11.25 28.68 -19.28
CA PRO A 426 12.09 29.31 -20.30
C PRO A 426 12.04 30.83 -20.17
N ASP A 427 13.14 31.50 -20.53
CA ASP A 427 13.23 32.97 -20.43
C ASP A 427 12.27 33.71 -21.38
N LEU A 428 11.71 33.01 -22.36
CA LEU A 428 10.60 33.45 -23.21
C LEU A 428 9.40 32.53 -23.03
N ASP A 429 8.20 33.07 -22.98
CA ASP A 429 6.97 32.26 -22.91
C ASP A 429 6.53 31.74 -24.29
N GLY A 430 5.60 30.77 -24.31
CA GLY A 430 5.15 30.15 -25.56
C GLY A 430 4.48 31.13 -26.54
N ASN A 431 3.77 32.16 -26.05
CA ASN A 431 3.14 33.18 -26.88
C ASN A 431 4.20 34.08 -27.54
N GLU A 432 5.23 34.38 -26.81
CA GLU A 432 6.35 35.17 -27.30
C GLU A 432 7.19 34.40 -28.34
N VAL A 433 7.46 33.13 -28.07
CA VAL A 433 8.13 32.25 -29.05
C VAL A 433 7.31 32.12 -30.32
N MET A 434 6.00 31.93 -30.25
CA MET A 434 5.11 31.88 -31.42
C MET A 434 5.17 33.19 -32.23
N ARG A 435 5.13 34.33 -31.55
CA ARG A 435 5.20 35.65 -32.16
C ARG A 435 6.56 35.90 -32.85
N LEU A 436 7.65 35.54 -32.19
CA LEU A 436 9.02 35.74 -32.72
C LEU A 436 9.35 34.85 -33.91
N LEU A 437 8.79 33.61 -33.92
CA LEU A 437 9.01 32.66 -35.02
C LEU A 437 7.94 32.72 -36.11
N GLY A 438 6.83 33.44 -35.87
CA GLY A 438 5.72 33.53 -36.84
C GLY A 438 4.96 32.19 -37.00
N LEU A 439 4.95 31.31 -35.98
CA LEU A 439 4.38 29.97 -36.02
C LEU A 439 3.16 29.83 -35.15
N PRO A 440 2.16 29.02 -35.55
CA PRO A 440 1.06 28.63 -34.69
C PRO A 440 1.51 27.65 -33.56
N PRO A 441 0.66 27.44 -32.52
CA PRO A 441 0.95 26.42 -31.50
C PRO A 441 1.20 25.06 -32.13
N GLY A 442 2.28 24.40 -31.68
CA GLY A 442 2.65 23.09 -32.23
C GLY A 442 3.98 22.56 -31.66
N ARG A 443 4.39 21.41 -32.17
CA ARG A 443 5.59 20.68 -31.73
C ARG A 443 6.85 21.53 -31.77
N VAL A 444 7.00 22.37 -32.79
CA VAL A 444 8.18 23.25 -32.99
C VAL A 444 8.29 24.27 -31.83
N ILE A 445 7.17 24.79 -31.36
CA ILE A 445 7.16 25.72 -30.23
C ILE A 445 7.60 24.99 -28.94
N GLY A 446 7.14 23.75 -28.72
CA GLY A 446 7.61 22.91 -27.60
C GLY A 446 9.13 22.69 -27.66
N GLU A 447 9.67 22.31 -28.82
CA GLU A 447 11.11 22.10 -29.02
C GLU A 447 11.93 23.37 -28.80
N ALA A 448 11.40 24.54 -29.19
CA ALA A 448 12.04 25.83 -28.95
C ALA A 448 12.08 26.20 -27.46
N LEU A 449 10.98 25.97 -26.76
CA LEU A 449 10.88 26.19 -25.30
C LEU A 449 11.80 25.25 -24.52
N ASP A 450 11.88 23.99 -24.92
CA ASP A 450 12.78 23.00 -24.33
C ASP A 450 14.25 23.42 -24.53
N HIS A 451 14.61 23.90 -25.72
CA HIS A 451 15.96 24.40 -26.01
C HIS A 451 16.33 25.61 -25.15
N LEU A 452 15.44 26.60 -25.03
CA LEU A 452 15.65 27.77 -24.16
C LEU A 452 15.76 27.37 -22.69
N LEU A 453 14.98 26.39 -22.26
CA LEU A 453 15.05 25.86 -20.91
C LEU A 453 16.36 25.10 -20.64
N GLU A 454 16.86 24.33 -21.61
CA GLU A 454 18.16 23.66 -21.50
C GLU A 454 19.30 24.68 -21.35
N LEU A 455 19.31 25.74 -22.16
CA LEU A 455 20.31 26.80 -22.07
C LEU A 455 20.26 27.53 -20.72
N LYS A 456 19.07 27.83 -20.23
CA LYS A 456 18.90 28.41 -18.90
C LYS A 456 19.44 27.49 -17.80
N LEU A 457 19.24 26.18 -17.92
CA LEU A 457 19.79 25.19 -17.00
C LEU A 457 21.32 25.11 -17.05
N GLU A 458 21.92 25.32 -18.23
CA GLU A 458 23.38 25.25 -18.42
C GLU A 458 24.09 26.53 -18.00
N HIS A 459 23.51 27.69 -18.28
CA HIS A 459 24.19 28.98 -18.18
C HIS A 459 23.54 29.94 -17.17
N GLY A 460 22.41 29.57 -16.54
CA GLY A 460 21.59 30.45 -15.72
C GLY A 460 20.59 31.27 -16.57
N PRO A 461 19.79 32.18 -15.93
CA PRO A 461 18.86 33.04 -16.62
C PRO A 461 19.56 33.95 -17.65
N LEU A 462 19.00 33.98 -18.87
CA LEU A 462 19.50 34.85 -19.92
C LEU A 462 18.72 36.20 -19.88
N PRO A 463 19.42 37.31 -20.10
CA PRO A 463 18.75 38.58 -20.43
C PRO A 463 17.79 38.38 -21.60
N HIS A 464 16.67 39.09 -21.59
CA HIS A 464 15.62 38.95 -22.62
C HIS A 464 16.14 39.05 -24.04
N GLU A 465 17.03 40.02 -24.34
CA GLU A 465 17.62 40.21 -25.65
C GLU A 465 18.47 39.02 -26.09
N ASP A 466 19.23 38.41 -25.17
CA ASP A 466 20.07 37.25 -25.42
C ASP A 466 19.23 35.99 -25.65
N ALA A 467 18.14 35.83 -24.90
CA ALA A 467 17.18 34.73 -25.11
C ALA A 467 16.51 34.81 -26.49
N VAL A 468 16.15 36.02 -26.95
CA VAL A 468 15.60 36.27 -28.28
C VAL A 468 16.64 35.99 -29.38
N ALA A 469 17.89 36.44 -29.20
CA ALA A 469 18.98 36.16 -30.15
C ALA A 469 19.24 34.65 -30.28
N THR A 470 19.28 33.95 -29.17
CA THR A 470 19.47 32.50 -29.10
C THR A 470 18.33 31.73 -29.76
N LEU A 471 17.08 32.11 -29.51
CA LEU A 471 15.92 31.53 -30.19
C LEU A 471 15.99 31.66 -31.71
N ARG A 472 16.35 32.86 -32.19
CA ARG A 472 16.50 33.11 -33.64
C ARG A 472 17.64 32.30 -34.26
N GLU A 473 18.76 32.16 -33.56
CA GLU A 473 19.87 31.32 -34.02
C GLU A 473 19.50 29.84 -34.11
N TRP A 474 18.80 29.34 -33.09
CA TRP A 474 18.24 27.96 -33.03
C TRP A 474 17.29 27.71 -34.22
N ALA A 475 16.38 28.63 -34.48
CA ALA A 475 15.41 28.56 -35.59
C ALA A 475 16.13 28.57 -36.95
N ARG A 476 17.12 29.45 -37.13
CA ARG A 476 17.92 29.53 -38.35
C ARG A 476 18.67 28.23 -38.62
N LYS A 477 19.28 27.61 -37.60
CA LYS A 477 20.03 26.33 -37.76
C LYS A 477 19.12 25.18 -38.20
N ARG A 478 17.80 25.27 -37.90
CA ARG A 478 16.81 24.27 -38.27
C ARG A 478 15.96 24.63 -39.49
N GLY A 479 16.25 25.76 -40.14
CA GLY A 479 15.50 26.22 -41.32
C GLY A 479 14.06 26.62 -40.98
N ILE A 480 13.81 27.06 -39.75
CA ILE A 480 12.51 27.50 -39.24
C ILE A 480 12.48 29.02 -39.28
N GLY A 481 11.47 29.59 -39.94
CA GLY A 481 11.26 31.02 -40.02
C GLY A 481 12.18 31.66 -41.10
N GLY A 482 11.66 31.80 -42.31
CA GLY A 482 12.15 32.66 -43.38
C GLY A 482 11.28 33.90 -43.47
#